data_e99521e868fada524081744fd6118a9e
#
_entry.id   e99521e868fada524081744fd6118a9e
#
_cell.length_a   1.000
_cell.length_b   1.000
_cell.length_c   1.000
_cell.angle_alpha   90.00
_cell.angle_beta   90.00
_cell.angle_gamma   90.00
#
_symmetry.space_group_name_H-M   'P 1'
#
loop_
_entity.id
_entity.type
_entity.pdbx_description
1 polymer ?
#
loop_
_entity_poly.entity_id
_entity_poly.type
_entity_poly.pdbx_seq_one_letter_code
_entity_poly.pdbx_strand_id
1 'polypeptide(L)'
;MLFNIHTLEWDKELLQLFDIPKSMLPEVLSCDGNFGNLNVNNTNIPIRGVIGDQQAALVGQRCMKNGDMKSTYGTGCFLMANTEGKPVSINEGLLTTIAYTLDGKTHYAIEGSIYSCGNIIKWLRDKMNFFETSEQSESYLNINCLLYTSPSPRDRY
;
A
#
# COMPACT_ATOMS: atom_id res chain seq x y z
N MET A 1 -0.71 -4.18 11.93
CA MET A 1 -1.77 -4.54 12.89
C MET A 1 -1.35 -4.32 14.34
N LEU A 2 -0.22 -4.87 14.81
CA LEU A 2 0.19 -4.76 16.23
C LEU A 2 0.90 -3.48 16.63
N PHE A 3 1.28 -2.64 15.66
CA PHE A 3 1.96 -1.38 15.89
C PHE A 3 0.98 -0.23 15.94
N ASN A 4 1.02 0.57 16.99
CA ASN A 4 0.14 1.71 17.18
C ASN A 4 0.71 2.92 16.44
N ILE A 5 0.02 3.39 15.42
CA ILE A 5 0.46 4.49 14.55
C ILE A 5 0.41 5.86 15.24
N HIS A 6 -0.28 5.99 16.37
CA HIS A 6 -0.37 7.24 17.12
C HIS A 6 0.75 7.37 18.14
N THR A 7 1.09 6.27 18.83
CA THR A 7 2.16 6.25 19.84
C THR A 7 3.52 5.88 19.26
N LEU A 8 3.54 5.32 18.02
CA LEU A 8 4.72 4.80 17.34
C LEU A 8 5.43 3.70 18.18
N GLU A 9 4.64 2.86 18.83
CA GLU A 9 5.08 1.74 19.63
C GLU A 9 4.23 0.49 19.33
N TRP A 10 4.75 -0.66 19.73
CA TRP A 10 3.98 -1.89 19.76
C TRP A 10 2.80 -1.75 20.74
N ASP A 11 1.59 -2.01 20.26
CA ASP A 11 0.35 -1.85 21.05
C ASP A 11 0.22 -2.93 22.11
N LYS A 12 0.30 -2.51 23.37
CA LYS A 12 0.32 -3.42 24.53
C LYS A 12 -0.99 -4.20 24.68
N GLU A 13 -2.12 -3.57 24.41
CA GLU A 13 -3.44 -4.21 24.51
C GLU A 13 -3.60 -5.28 23.44
N LEU A 14 -3.20 -4.96 22.20
CA LEU A 14 -3.25 -5.93 21.12
C LEU A 14 -2.26 -7.09 21.33
N LEU A 15 -1.07 -6.82 21.85
CA LEU A 15 -0.11 -7.88 22.18
C LEU A 15 -0.68 -8.83 23.24
N GLN A 16 -1.33 -8.28 24.27
CA GLN A 16 -1.98 -9.08 25.31
C GLN A 16 -3.17 -9.86 24.75
N LEU A 17 -4.00 -9.24 23.91
CA LEU A 17 -5.16 -9.88 23.30
C LEU A 17 -4.78 -11.10 22.46
N PHE A 18 -3.66 -11.01 21.72
CA PHE A 18 -3.17 -12.09 20.86
C PHE A 18 -2.15 -13.00 21.53
N ASP A 19 -1.88 -12.82 22.83
CA ASP A 19 -0.88 -13.57 23.60
C ASP A 19 0.51 -13.58 22.94
N ILE A 20 0.96 -12.41 22.46
CA ILE A 20 2.25 -12.23 21.79
C ILE A 20 3.23 -11.57 22.75
N PRO A 21 4.29 -12.26 23.19
CA PRO A 21 5.32 -11.65 23.99
C PRO A 21 6.08 -10.54 23.25
N LYS A 22 6.24 -9.37 23.87
CA LYS A 22 6.97 -8.25 23.24
C LYS A 22 8.40 -8.63 22.82
N SER A 23 9.02 -9.59 23.51
CA SER A 23 10.38 -10.08 23.20
C SER A 23 10.48 -10.80 21.85
N MET A 24 9.36 -11.20 21.25
CA MET A 24 9.32 -11.82 19.91
C MET A 24 9.30 -10.79 18.79
N LEU A 25 9.06 -9.52 19.11
CA LEU A 25 8.91 -8.47 18.11
C LEU A 25 10.26 -7.78 17.83
N PRO A 26 10.50 -7.40 16.57
CA PRO A 26 11.72 -6.68 16.20
C PRO A 26 11.71 -5.25 16.76
N GLU A 27 12.89 -4.64 16.82
CA GLU A 27 13.02 -3.22 17.02
C GLU A 27 12.45 -2.46 15.81
N VAL A 28 11.69 -1.40 16.07
CA VAL A 28 11.14 -0.54 15.03
C VAL A 28 12.06 0.64 14.83
N LEU A 29 12.56 0.79 13.61
CA LEU A 29 13.49 1.84 13.23
C LEU A 29 12.87 2.77 12.17
N SER A 30 13.43 3.97 12.05
CA SER A 30 13.16 4.86 10.91
C SER A 30 13.55 4.18 9.60
N CYS A 31 12.86 4.51 8.49
CA CYS A 31 13.14 3.90 7.18
C CYS A 31 14.57 4.11 6.71
N ASP A 32 15.22 5.19 7.14
CA ASP A 32 16.62 5.56 6.90
C ASP A 32 17.56 5.11 8.02
N GLY A 33 17.11 4.23 8.90
CA GLY A 33 17.85 3.74 10.06
C GLY A 33 19.04 2.84 9.73
N ASN A 34 19.74 2.42 10.76
CA ASN A 34 20.81 1.45 10.62
C ASN A 34 20.30 0.03 10.85
N PHE A 35 20.09 -0.70 9.77
CA PHE A 35 19.59 -2.08 9.78
C PHE A 35 20.72 -3.13 9.80
N GLY A 36 21.95 -2.71 10.10
CA GLY A 36 23.12 -3.58 10.13
C GLY A 36 23.89 -3.58 8.80
N ASN A 37 24.61 -4.65 8.58
CA ASN A 37 25.49 -4.79 7.42
C ASN A 37 25.30 -6.16 6.77
N LEU A 38 25.40 -6.19 5.45
CA LEU A 38 25.45 -7.40 4.65
C LEU A 38 26.90 -7.65 4.21
N ASN A 39 27.44 -8.86 4.48
CA ASN A 39 28.75 -9.24 4.00
C ASN A 39 28.61 -10.06 2.72
N VAL A 40 29.13 -9.54 1.61
CA VAL A 40 29.13 -10.18 0.31
C VAL A 40 30.56 -10.19 -0.23
N ASN A 41 31.13 -11.38 -0.47
CA ASN A 41 32.49 -11.52 -0.99
C ASN A 41 33.55 -10.71 -0.21
N ASN A 42 33.52 -10.78 1.13
CA ASN A 42 34.36 -10.03 2.05
C ASN A 42 34.19 -8.49 1.98
N THR A 43 33.16 -8.01 1.32
CA THR A 43 32.78 -6.60 1.30
C THR A 43 31.61 -6.38 2.27
N ASN A 44 31.81 -5.47 3.21
CA ASN A 44 30.78 -5.11 4.21
C ASN A 44 29.92 -3.97 3.67
N ILE A 45 28.66 -4.26 3.35
CA ILE A 45 27.71 -3.31 2.77
C ILE A 45 26.69 -2.91 3.84
N PRO A 46 26.62 -1.65 4.26
CA PRO A 46 25.64 -1.22 5.24
C PRO A 46 24.25 -1.16 4.64
N ILE A 47 23.25 -1.68 5.38
CA ILE A 47 21.83 -1.58 5.04
C ILE A 47 21.30 -0.29 5.67
N ARG A 48 21.02 0.71 4.84
CA ARG A 48 20.64 2.07 5.24
C ARG A 48 19.21 2.45 4.87
N GLY A 49 18.42 1.52 4.40
CA GLY A 49 17.04 1.79 4.05
C GLY A 49 16.21 0.53 4.04
N VAL A 50 15.07 0.55 4.74
CA VAL A 50 14.06 -0.51 4.71
C VAL A 50 12.69 0.15 4.71
N ILE A 51 11.86 -0.22 3.75
CA ILE A 51 10.52 0.33 3.58
C ILE A 51 9.61 -0.71 2.93
N GLY A 52 8.32 -0.74 3.27
CA GLY A 52 7.35 -1.61 2.63
C GLY A 52 7.15 -1.25 1.15
N ASP A 53 6.80 -2.22 0.31
CA ASP A 53 6.69 -2.07 -1.14
C ASP A 53 5.71 -0.97 -1.57
N GLN A 54 4.54 -0.89 -0.96
CA GLN A 54 3.53 0.11 -1.28
C GLN A 54 3.99 1.53 -0.85
N GLN A 55 4.64 1.64 0.29
CA GLN A 55 5.23 2.86 0.80
C GLN A 55 6.44 3.29 -0.03
N ALA A 56 7.27 2.32 -0.45
CA ALA A 56 8.37 2.57 -1.36
C ALA A 56 7.89 3.11 -2.71
N ALA A 57 6.78 2.58 -3.24
CA ALA A 57 6.16 3.08 -4.46
C ALA A 57 5.64 4.53 -4.29
N LEU A 58 5.07 4.87 -3.12
CA LEU A 58 4.65 6.23 -2.81
C LEU A 58 5.82 7.22 -2.88
N VAL A 59 6.94 6.88 -2.22
CA VAL A 59 8.17 7.68 -2.24
C VAL A 59 8.79 7.70 -3.64
N GLY A 60 8.88 6.55 -4.31
CA GLY A 60 9.47 6.42 -5.65
C GLY A 60 8.74 7.24 -6.72
N GLN A 61 7.44 7.42 -6.57
CA GLN A 61 6.62 8.28 -7.42
C GLN A 61 6.60 9.75 -6.95
N ARG A 62 7.42 10.10 -5.95
CA ARG A 62 7.54 11.44 -5.38
C ARG A 62 6.24 12.00 -4.78
N CYS A 63 5.37 11.14 -4.31
CA CYS A 63 4.15 11.53 -3.59
C CYS A 63 4.50 11.95 -2.16
N MET A 64 5.17 13.10 -2.00
CA MET A 64 5.78 13.54 -0.75
C MET A 64 4.98 14.63 -0.03
N LYS A 65 4.03 15.24 -0.71
CA LYS A 65 3.20 16.33 -0.17
C LYS A 65 1.80 15.84 0.18
N ASN A 66 1.14 16.57 1.05
CA ASN A 66 -0.26 16.31 1.37
C ASN A 66 -1.13 16.31 0.11
N GLY A 67 -1.90 15.24 -0.07
CA GLY A 67 -2.78 15.04 -1.23
C GLY A 67 -2.11 14.39 -2.44
N ASP A 68 -0.77 14.24 -2.46
CA ASP A 68 -0.11 13.45 -3.51
C ASP A 68 -0.54 11.99 -3.40
N MET A 69 -0.89 11.39 -4.53
CA MET A 69 -1.42 10.03 -4.58
C MET A 69 -0.66 9.17 -5.59
N LYS A 70 -0.56 7.90 -5.27
CA LYS A 70 -0.16 6.85 -6.21
C LYS A 70 -1.22 5.76 -6.29
N SER A 71 -1.32 5.11 -7.42
CA SER A 71 -2.11 3.89 -7.59
C SER A 71 -1.23 2.77 -8.15
N THR A 72 -1.33 1.60 -7.54
CA THR A 72 -0.64 0.39 -7.99
C THR A 72 -1.67 -0.58 -8.54
N TYR A 73 -1.56 -0.92 -9.81
CA TYR A 73 -2.40 -1.88 -10.50
C TYR A 73 -1.66 -3.20 -10.64
N GLY A 74 -2.17 -4.25 -9.99
CA GLY A 74 -1.64 -5.60 -10.05
C GLY A 74 -2.77 -6.62 -9.96
N THR A 75 -2.58 -7.69 -9.21
CA THR A 75 -3.63 -8.65 -8.85
C THR A 75 -4.82 -7.94 -8.21
N GLY A 76 -4.54 -7.07 -7.23
CA GLY A 76 -5.42 -6.04 -6.70
C GLY A 76 -5.01 -4.64 -7.16
N CYS A 77 -5.74 -3.63 -6.71
CA CYS A 77 -5.39 -2.23 -6.89
C CYS A 77 -5.26 -1.57 -5.52
N PHE A 78 -4.16 -0.82 -5.31
CA PHE A 78 -3.85 -0.16 -4.04
C PHE A 78 -3.59 1.32 -4.28
N LEU A 79 -4.48 2.13 -3.76
CA LEU A 79 -4.37 3.59 -3.78
C LEU A 79 -3.76 4.05 -2.46
N MET A 80 -2.75 4.91 -2.51
CA MET A 80 -2.22 5.58 -1.32
C MET A 80 -2.17 7.09 -1.55
N ALA A 81 -2.66 7.85 -0.58
CA ALA A 81 -2.60 9.31 -0.56
C ALA A 81 -1.82 9.78 0.66
N ASN A 82 -0.78 10.59 0.44
CA ASN A 82 0.03 11.16 1.53
C ASN A 82 -0.78 12.21 2.30
N THR A 83 -0.75 12.15 3.63
CA THR A 83 -1.40 13.10 4.54
C THR A 83 -0.41 13.89 5.39
N GLU A 84 0.88 13.78 5.07
CA GLU A 84 2.00 14.37 5.81
C GLU A 84 2.07 13.95 7.28
N GLY A 85 2.28 14.89 8.19
CA GLY A 85 2.62 14.65 9.60
C GLY A 85 1.45 14.30 10.52
N LYS A 86 0.24 14.06 10.01
CA LYS A 86 -0.93 13.76 10.85
C LYS A 86 -1.70 12.54 10.35
N PRO A 87 -1.98 11.57 11.25
CA PRO A 87 -2.91 10.50 10.94
C PRO A 87 -4.32 11.10 10.79
N VAL A 88 -5.00 10.78 9.70
CA VAL A 88 -6.37 11.20 9.43
C VAL A 88 -7.30 10.05 9.78
N SER A 89 -8.25 10.30 10.68
CA SER A 89 -9.30 9.32 10.97
C SER A 89 -10.34 9.37 9.85
N ILE A 90 -10.52 8.25 9.16
CA ILE A 90 -11.52 8.13 8.09
C ILE A 90 -12.45 6.98 8.46
N ASN A 91 -13.74 7.28 8.40
CA ASN A 91 -14.79 6.27 8.46
C ASN A 91 -15.09 5.85 7.01
N GLU A 92 -15.30 4.59 6.68
CA GLU A 92 -15.75 4.15 5.35
C GLU A 92 -14.71 3.35 4.51
N GLY A 93 -14.07 2.35 5.13
CA GLY A 93 -13.34 1.33 4.35
C GLY A 93 -11.96 1.76 3.86
N LEU A 94 -11.50 2.96 4.21
CA LEU A 94 -10.13 3.40 4.03
C LEU A 94 -9.34 3.16 5.32
N LEU A 95 -8.04 2.93 5.18
CA LEU A 95 -7.13 2.71 6.29
C LEU A 95 -6.14 3.87 6.40
N THR A 96 -5.89 4.31 7.64
CA THR A 96 -4.76 5.20 7.91
C THR A 96 -3.53 4.35 8.25
N THR A 97 -2.42 4.65 7.60
CA THR A 97 -1.15 3.93 7.77
C THR A 97 0.01 4.90 7.91
N ILE A 98 1.15 4.41 8.41
CA ILE A 98 2.41 5.13 8.31
C ILE A 98 2.90 5.00 6.87
N ALA A 99 3.15 6.13 6.21
CA ALA A 99 3.75 6.17 4.90
C ALA A 99 5.25 5.87 4.97
N TYR A 100 5.97 6.64 5.77
CA TYR A 100 7.41 6.45 6.02
C TYR A 100 7.84 7.32 7.20
N THR A 101 8.99 6.98 7.77
CA THR A 101 9.68 7.84 8.75
C THR A 101 11.09 8.11 8.22
N LEU A 102 11.40 9.38 7.99
CA LEU A 102 12.69 9.86 7.50
C LEU A 102 13.17 11.01 8.40
N ASP A 103 14.46 11.03 8.73
CA ASP A 103 15.06 12.05 9.62
C ASP A 103 14.25 12.27 10.91
N GLY A 104 13.72 11.18 11.48
CA GLY A 104 12.91 11.20 12.70
C GLY A 104 11.50 11.80 12.54
N LYS A 105 11.07 12.12 11.31
CA LYS A 105 9.72 12.63 11.01
C LYS A 105 8.87 11.55 10.41
N THR A 106 7.75 11.23 11.05
CA THR A 106 6.77 10.27 10.55
C THR A 106 5.75 10.96 9.67
N HIS A 107 5.57 10.40 8.48
CA HIS A 107 4.54 10.79 7.53
C HIS A 107 3.48 9.70 7.47
N TYR A 108 2.24 10.11 7.26
CA TYR A 108 1.09 9.22 7.20
C TYR A 108 0.48 9.20 5.81
N ALA A 109 -0.29 8.15 5.54
CA ALA A 109 -1.05 8.04 4.31
C ALA A 109 -2.41 7.40 4.59
N ILE A 110 -3.35 7.67 3.69
CA ILE A 110 -4.61 6.96 3.57
C ILE A 110 -4.43 5.88 2.51
N GLU A 111 -4.90 4.68 2.81
CA GLU A 111 -4.85 3.54 1.90
C GLU A 111 -6.25 3.05 1.57
N GLY A 112 -6.53 2.89 0.27
CA GLY A 112 -7.69 2.20 -0.26
C GLY A 112 -7.27 0.96 -1.02
N SER A 113 -7.94 -0.17 -0.79
CA SER A 113 -7.59 -1.46 -1.37
C SER A 113 -8.77 -2.05 -2.15
N ILE A 114 -8.52 -2.43 -3.40
CA ILE A 114 -9.42 -3.22 -4.23
C ILE A 114 -8.75 -4.57 -4.44
N TYR A 115 -9.28 -5.62 -3.82
CA TYR A 115 -8.63 -6.93 -3.77
C TYR A 115 -8.58 -7.66 -5.11
N SER A 116 -9.50 -7.35 -6.03
CA SER A 116 -9.57 -7.96 -7.36
C SER A 116 -9.55 -6.87 -8.44
N CYS A 117 -8.46 -6.75 -9.15
CA CYS A 117 -8.28 -5.85 -10.29
C CYS A 117 -7.78 -6.65 -11.50
N GLY A 118 -6.49 -6.90 -11.64
CA GLY A 118 -5.95 -7.72 -12.71
C GLY A 118 -6.44 -9.18 -12.67
N ASN A 119 -6.81 -9.67 -11.49
CA ASN A 119 -7.42 -11.00 -11.36
C ASN A 119 -8.75 -11.13 -12.09
N ILE A 120 -9.53 -10.06 -12.21
CA ILE A 120 -10.81 -10.09 -12.95
C ILE A 120 -10.52 -10.36 -14.42
N ILE A 121 -9.53 -9.70 -15.00
CA ILE A 121 -9.14 -9.91 -16.41
C ILE A 121 -8.70 -11.37 -16.63
N LYS A 122 -7.86 -11.91 -15.72
CA LYS A 122 -7.46 -13.32 -15.76
C LYS A 122 -8.66 -14.26 -15.65
N TRP A 123 -9.59 -13.99 -14.75
CA TRP A 123 -10.78 -14.80 -14.55
C TRP A 123 -11.69 -14.78 -15.79
N LEU A 124 -11.89 -13.60 -16.40
CA LEU A 124 -12.66 -13.47 -17.65
C LEU A 124 -12.02 -14.27 -18.80
N ARG A 125 -10.67 -14.29 -18.88
CA ARG A 125 -9.95 -15.10 -19.84
C ARG A 125 -10.03 -16.59 -19.52
N ASP A 126 -9.61 -17.00 -18.33
CA ASP A 126 -9.28 -18.39 -17.99
C ASP A 126 -10.53 -19.20 -17.59
N LYS A 127 -11.58 -18.57 -17.10
CA LYS A 127 -12.81 -19.22 -16.60
C LYS A 127 -14.04 -18.92 -17.44
N MET A 128 -14.13 -17.70 -17.95
CA MET A 128 -15.28 -17.28 -18.77
C MET A 128 -15.01 -17.42 -20.27
N ASN A 129 -13.75 -17.60 -20.68
CA ASN A 129 -13.30 -17.73 -22.08
C ASN A 129 -13.80 -16.57 -22.97
N PHE A 130 -13.84 -15.34 -22.44
CA PHE A 130 -14.29 -14.18 -23.21
C PHE A 130 -13.25 -13.72 -24.23
N PHE A 131 -11.98 -14.02 -24.01
CA PHE A 131 -10.85 -13.73 -24.89
C PHE A 131 -9.70 -14.71 -24.62
N GLU A 132 -8.81 -14.88 -25.59
CA GLU A 132 -7.69 -15.82 -25.50
C GLU A 132 -6.48 -15.24 -24.76
N THR A 133 -6.21 -13.94 -24.94
CA THR A 133 -5.10 -13.24 -24.28
C THR A 133 -5.60 -12.00 -23.55
N SER A 134 -4.87 -11.59 -22.50
CA SER A 134 -5.25 -10.41 -21.71
C SER A 134 -5.24 -9.12 -22.55
N GLU A 135 -4.37 -9.03 -23.56
CA GLU A 135 -4.26 -7.88 -24.46
C GLU A 135 -5.53 -7.71 -25.32
N GLN A 136 -6.19 -8.82 -25.69
CA GLN A 136 -7.43 -8.75 -26.44
C GLN A 136 -8.55 -8.04 -25.68
N SER A 137 -8.50 -8.00 -24.33
CA SER A 137 -9.48 -7.27 -23.54
C SER A 137 -9.52 -5.78 -23.88
N GLU A 138 -8.40 -5.20 -24.29
CA GLU A 138 -8.30 -3.80 -24.70
C GLU A 138 -9.10 -3.49 -25.98
N SER A 139 -9.16 -4.44 -26.92
CA SER A 139 -9.91 -4.27 -28.17
C SER A 139 -11.41 -4.13 -27.95
N TYR A 140 -11.96 -4.76 -26.90
CA TYR A 140 -13.37 -4.63 -26.53
C TYR A 140 -13.70 -3.28 -25.91
N LEU A 141 -12.72 -2.61 -25.27
CA LEU A 141 -12.90 -1.25 -24.73
C LEU A 141 -13.04 -0.21 -25.83
N ASN A 142 -12.32 -0.38 -26.93
CA ASN A 142 -12.36 0.56 -28.06
C ASN A 142 -13.70 0.59 -28.80
N ILE A 143 -14.50 -0.47 -28.68
CA ILE A 143 -15.81 -0.58 -29.36
C ILE A 143 -16.93 0.11 -28.55
N ASN A 144 -16.79 0.16 -27.21
CA ASN A 144 -17.84 0.60 -26.30
C ASN A 144 -17.31 1.50 -25.17
N CYS A 145 -16.35 2.38 -25.45
CA CYS A 145 -15.78 3.25 -24.43
C CYS A 145 -16.76 4.35 -24.00
N LEU A 146 -17.74 3.98 -23.19
CA LEU A 146 -18.72 4.90 -22.60
C LEU A 146 -18.72 4.82 -21.06
N LEU A 147 -17.55 4.58 -20.44
CA LEU A 147 -17.43 4.56 -18.99
C LEU A 147 -17.91 5.85 -18.32
N TYR A 148 -17.74 7.00 -19.01
CA TYR A 148 -18.24 8.29 -18.55
C TYR A 148 -19.74 8.53 -18.81
N THR A 149 -20.39 7.70 -19.61
CA THR A 149 -21.83 7.79 -19.91
C THR A 149 -22.64 6.70 -19.22
N SER A 150 -22.00 5.70 -18.63
CA SER A 150 -22.65 4.65 -17.85
C SER A 150 -22.69 5.07 -16.38
N PRO A 151 -23.86 5.54 -15.88
CA PRO A 151 -23.93 5.93 -14.47
C PRO A 151 -23.63 4.73 -13.59
N SER A 152 -22.67 4.91 -12.67
CA SER A 152 -22.44 3.94 -11.60
C SER A 152 -23.73 3.78 -10.78
N PRO A 153 -24.03 2.59 -10.24
CA PRO A 153 -25.11 2.46 -9.27
C PRO A 153 -25.02 3.42 -8.08
N ARG A 154 -23.84 3.94 -7.78
CA ARG A 154 -23.58 4.94 -6.74
C ARG A 154 -23.95 6.38 -7.17
N ASP A 155 -24.05 6.65 -8.46
CA ASP A 155 -24.38 7.99 -8.97
C ASP A 155 -25.90 8.28 -8.97
N ARG A 156 -26.70 7.36 -8.39
CA ARG A 156 -28.16 7.46 -8.33
C ARG A 156 -28.68 7.97 -6.99
N TYR A 157 -27.80 8.45 -6.08
CA TYR A 157 -28.23 8.97 -4.76
C TYR A 157 -27.57 10.32 -4.47
#